data_726258729c28ed402dc66afed5141754
#
_entry.id   726258729c28ed402dc66afed5141754
#
_cell.length_a   1.000
_cell.length_b   1.000
_cell.length_c   1.000
_cell.angle_alpha   90.00
_cell.angle_beta   90.00
_cell.angle_gamma   90.00
#
_symmetry.space_group_name_H-M   'P 1'
#
loop_
_entity.id
_entity.type
_entity.pdbx_description
1 polymer ?
#
loop_
_entity_poly.entity_id
_entity_poly.type
_entity_poly.pdbx_seq_one_letter_code
_entity_poly.pdbx_strand_id
1 'polypeptide(L)'
;MPLTHEDLKSTLWDAANTLRGSAVDRTDWKGYILPLLFFKRICDVWDEETTEAAETFGDDDPTAFPELHRFSVPTGCHWRNVREAPTDVGTALLRAMQGIERANPDTLYRVFGTADWGNREKFTDELLKDLIEGFSAFSLGNNAVSTDVLGDAYEYLVGKFADVTRRNKAGEFYTPRSVVRMMVEMLDPKEGDVPPLIRHAA
;
A
#
# COMPACT_ATOMS: atom_id res chain seq x y z
N MET A 1 -10.59 18.37 -2.63
CA MET A 1 -9.89 18.91 -1.45
C MET A 1 -8.83 17.88 -1.07
N PRO A 2 -7.56 18.23 -0.88
CA PRO A 2 -6.57 17.27 -0.43
C PRO A 2 -6.96 16.72 0.94
N LEU A 3 -6.77 15.42 1.15
CA LEU A 3 -7.04 14.78 2.44
C LEU A 3 -6.09 15.32 3.50
N THR A 4 -6.64 15.64 4.68
CA THR A 4 -5.80 15.98 5.82
C THR A 4 -5.18 14.72 6.42
N HIS A 5 -4.11 14.87 7.23
CA HIS A 5 -3.48 13.76 7.95
C HIS A 5 -4.48 12.94 8.77
N GLU A 6 -5.39 13.61 9.48
CA GLU A 6 -6.35 12.94 10.35
C GLU A 6 -7.46 12.24 9.54
N ASP A 7 -7.91 12.87 8.44
CA ASP A 7 -8.91 12.24 7.56
C ASP A 7 -8.36 10.93 6.95
N LEU A 8 -7.11 10.96 6.45
CA LEU A 8 -6.49 9.78 5.87
C LEU A 8 -6.32 8.65 6.91
N LYS A 9 -5.82 8.98 8.11
CA LYS A 9 -5.67 8.00 9.19
C LYS A 9 -6.99 7.37 9.59
N SER A 10 -8.03 8.20 9.77
CA SER A 10 -9.37 7.72 10.12
C SER A 10 -9.93 6.81 9.03
N THR A 11 -9.89 7.25 7.78
CA THR A 11 -10.45 6.51 6.65
C THR A 11 -9.74 5.18 6.43
N LEU A 12 -8.39 5.17 6.52
CA LEU A 12 -7.62 3.93 6.43
C LEU A 12 -7.93 2.96 7.57
N TRP A 13 -8.12 3.48 8.79
CA TRP A 13 -8.47 2.66 9.93
C TRP A 13 -9.90 2.12 9.82
N ASP A 14 -10.84 2.90 9.31
CA ASP A 14 -12.22 2.47 9.07
C ASP A 14 -12.28 1.39 7.99
N ALA A 15 -11.53 1.56 6.89
CA ALA A 15 -11.37 0.53 5.88
C ALA A 15 -10.76 -0.76 6.46
N ALA A 16 -9.72 -0.65 7.31
CA ALA A 16 -9.13 -1.79 7.99
C ALA A 16 -10.13 -2.51 8.92
N ASN A 17 -11.04 -1.78 9.53
CA ASN A 17 -12.06 -2.34 10.42
C ASN A 17 -13.08 -3.23 9.68
N THR A 18 -13.21 -3.14 8.37
CA THR A 18 -14.00 -4.08 7.56
C THR A 18 -13.56 -5.52 7.78
N LEU A 19 -12.24 -5.74 8.04
CA LEU A 19 -11.73 -7.08 8.37
C LEU A 19 -12.28 -7.69 9.68
N ARG A 20 -13.01 -6.93 10.49
CA ARG A 20 -13.69 -7.49 11.69
C ARG A 20 -14.72 -8.56 11.35
N GLY A 21 -15.24 -8.54 10.12
CA GLY A 21 -16.16 -9.56 9.61
C GLY A 21 -15.48 -10.81 9.08
N SER A 22 -14.16 -10.85 9.03
CA SER A 22 -13.37 -11.97 8.50
C SER A 22 -12.95 -12.96 9.59
N ALA A 23 -12.50 -14.15 9.16
CA ALA A 23 -11.84 -15.13 10.03
C ALA A 23 -10.34 -14.79 10.28
N VAL A 24 -9.86 -13.64 9.80
CA VAL A 24 -8.46 -13.22 9.99
C VAL A 24 -8.25 -12.67 11.39
N ASP A 25 -7.26 -13.22 12.11
CA ASP A 25 -6.88 -12.67 13.41
C ASP A 25 -6.41 -11.21 13.27
N ARG A 26 -6.79 -10.37 14.23
CA ARG A 26 -6.44 -8.94 14.22
C ARG A 26 -4.93 -8.69 14.20
N THR A 27 -4.14 -9.62 14.71
CA THR A 27 -2.66 -9.53 14.68
C THR A 27 -2.10 -9.66 13.27
N ASP A 28 -2.85 -10.29 12.36
CA ASP A 28 -2.46 -10.53 10.98
C ASP A 28 -2.98 -9.46 10.01
N TRP A 29 -3.88 -8.56 10.46
CA TRP A 29 -4.48 -7.53 9.61
C TRP A 29 -3.46 -6.68 8.85
N LYS A 30 -2.31 -6.37 9.49
CA LYS A 30 -1.24 -5.62 8.84
C LYS A 30 -0.78 -6.26 7.52
N GLY A 31 -0.74 -7.61 7.47
CA GLY A 31 -0.34 -8.37 6.31
C GLY A 31 -1.32 -8.29 5.14
N TYR A 32 -2.51 -7.75 5.35
CA TYR A 32 -3.53 -7.53 4.32
C TYR A 32 -3.72 -6.04 4.02
N ILE A 33 -3.81 -5.20 5.04
CA ILE A 33 -4.09 -3.77 4.87
C ILE A 33 -2.92 -3.03 4.22
N LEU A 34 -1.68 -3.30 4.60
CA LEU A 34 -0.52 -2.62 4.03
C LEU A 34 -0.30 -2.96 2.55
N PRO A 35 -0.40 -4.22 2.09
CA PRO A 35 -0.39 -4.54 0.67
C PRO A 35 -1.48 -3.82 -0.13
N LEU A 36 -2.71 -3.71 0.40
CA LEU A 36 -3.79 -2.97 -0.25
C LEU A 36 -3.48 -1.48 -0.36
N LEU A 37 -2.95 -0.88 0.71
CA LEU A 37 -2.52 0.51 0.71
C LEU A 37 -1.49 0.77 -0.39
N PHE A 38 -0.46 -0.08 -0.50
CA PHE A 38 0.56 0.04 -1.53
C PHE A 38 0.00 -0.20 -2.94
N PHE A 39 -0.84 -1.22 -3.11
CA PHE A 39 -1.47 -1.52 -4.39
C PHE A 39 -2.32 -0.34 -4.87
N LYS A 40 -3.17 0.22 -4.00
CA LYS A 40 -3.98 1.39 -4.31
C LYS A 40 -3.10 2.59 -4.66
N ARG A 41 -2.04 2.86 -3.86
CA ARG A 41 -1.09 3.95 -4.11
C ARG A 41 -0.42 3.84 -5.48
N ILE A 42 0.08 2.65 -5.83
CA ILE A 42 0.74 2.41 -7.13
C ILE A 42 -0.22 2.70 -8.28
N CYS A 43 -1.45 2.22 -8.18
CA CYS A 43 -2.46 2.46 -9.22
C CYS A 43 -2.87 3.92 -9.32
N ASP A 44 -3.06 4.61 -8.20
CA ASP A 44 -3.45 6.03 -8.21
C ASP A 44 -2.34 6.94 -8.75
N VAL A 45 -1.08 6.65 -8.42
CA VAL A 45 0.07 7.37 -9.00
C VAL A 45 0.16 7.10 -10.49
N TRP A 46 -0.02 5.86 -10.91
CA TRP A 46 -0.02 5.49 -12.33
C TRP A 46 -1.12 6.22 -13.11
N ASP A 47 -2.33 6.35 -12.56
CA ASP A 47 -3.43 7.12 -13.16
C ASP A 47 -3.09 8.61 -13.31
N GLU A 48 -2.44 9.21 -12.31
CA GLU A 48 -1.98 10.61 -12.38
C GLU A 48 -0.91 10.78 -13.46
N GLU A 49 0.12 9.93 -13.46
CA GLU A 49 1.20 9.95 -14.45
C GLU A 49 0.67 9.74 -15.88
N THR A 50 -0.33 8.85 -16.05
CA THR A 50 -1.03 8.67 -17.34
C THR A 50 -1.76 9.94 -17.79
N THR A 51 -2.47 10.60 -16.85
CA THR A 51 -3.18 11.84 -17.15
C THR A 51 -2.22 12.96 -17.56
N GLU A 52 -1.12 13.12 -16.83
CA GLU A 52 -0.08 14.12 -17.12
C GLU A 52 0.60 13.85 -18.47
N ALA A 53 0.85 12.57 -18.79
CA ALA A 53 1.41 12.17 -20.07
C ALA A 53 0.44 12.50 -21.22
N ALA A 54 -0.83 12.18 -21.10
CA ALA A 54 -1.85 12.47 -22.11
C ALA A 54 -2.03 14.00 -22.34
N GLU A 55 -2.00 14.80 -21.27
CA GLU A 55 -2.04 16.26 -21.38
C GLU A 55 -0.83 16.83 -22.10
N THR A 56 0.35 16.22 -21.90
CA THR A 56 1.60 16.72 -22.49
C THR A 56 1.80 16.28 -23.92
N PHE A 57 1.45 15.05 -24.26
CA PHE A 57 1.77 14.44 -25.56
C PHE A 57 0.55 14.17 -26.42
N GLY A 58 -0.67 14.35 -25.89
CA GLY A 58 -1.91 14.26 -26.65
C GLY A 58 -2.26 12.84 -27.12
N ASP A 59 -1.80 11.83 -26.41
CA ASP A 59 -2.11 10.43 -26.70
C ASP A 59 -3.08 9.87 -25.65
N ASP A 60 -4.09 9.14 -26.11
CA ASP A 60 -5.10 8.51 -25.27
C ASP A 60 -4.71 7.08 -24.82
N ASP A 61 -3.58 6.54 -25.33
CA ASP A 61 -3.10 5.21 -24.93
C ASP A 61 -2.20 5.31 -23.69
N PRO A 62 -2.68 4.88 -22.52
CA PRO A 62 -1.90 4.95 -21.28
C PRO A 62 -0.62 4.10 -21.31
N THR A 63 -0.47 3.20 -22.28
CA THR A 63 0.73 2.37 -22.43
C THR A 63 1.75 2.94 -23.42
N ALA A 64 1.41 4.07 -24.10
CA ALA A 64 2.25 4.67 -25.12
C ALA A 64 3.59 5.21 -24.58
N PHE A 65 3.64 5.57 -23.29
CA PHE A 65 4.81 6.19 -22.67
C PHE A 65 5.19 5.50 -21.36
N PRO A 66 5.62 4.23 -21.39
CA PRO A 66 5.94 3.48 -20.17
C PRO A 66 7.08 4.12 -19.36
N GLU A 67 7.98 4.86 -20.01
CA GLU A 67 9.08 5.59 -19.38
C GLU A 67 8.65 6.80 -18.54
N LEU A 68 7.42 7.27 -18.72
CA LEU A 68 6.83 8.36 -17.92
C LEU A 68 6.17 7.86 -16.65
N HIS A 69 6.01 6.54 -16.51
CA HIS A 69 5.43 5.92 -15.32
C HIS A 69 6.53 5.41 -14.41
N ARG A 70 6.44 5.75 -13.13
CA ARG A 70 7.35 5.26 -12.09
C ARG A 70 7.30 3.74 -11.95
N PHE A 71 6.12 3.16 -12.13
CA PHE A 71 5.88 1.73 -12.05
C PHE A 71 5.10 1.25 -13.26
N SER A 72 5.44 0.07 -13.73
CA SER A 72 4.65 -0.60 -14.78
C SER A 72 3.44 -1.29 -14.15
N VAL A 73 2.23 -0.95 -14.60
CA VAL A 73 0.98 -1.61 -14.24
C VAL A 73 0.47 -2.36 -15.46
N PRO A 74 0.64 -3.71 -15.54
CA PRO A 74 0.21 -4.49 -16.69
C PRO A 74 -1.30 -4.45 -16.88
N THR A 75 -1.74 -4.63 -18.13
CA THR A 75 -3.17 -4.75 -18.48
C THR A 75 -3.85 -5.82 -17.61
N GLY A 76 -4.98 -5.46 -17.00
CA GLY A 76 -5.72 -6.35 -16.11
C GLY A 76 -5.19 -6.41 -14.68
N CYS A 77 -4.10 -5.68 -14.34
CA CYS A 77 -3.52 -5.64 -12.99
C CYS A 77 -3.81 -4.33 -12.24
N HIS A 78 -4.64 -3.46 -12.81
CA HIS A 78 -4.99 -2.19 -12.19
C HIS A 78 -6.05 -2.36 -11.09
N TRP A 79 -6.09 -1.45 -10.11
CA TRP A 79 -7.11 -1.40 -9.04
C TRP A 79 -8.54 -1.52 -9.57
N ARG A 80 -8.84 -0.81 -10.65
CA ARG A 80 -10.14 -0.83 -11.33
C ARG A 80 -10.57 -2.24 -11.77
N ASN A 81 -9.62 -3.01 -12.31
CA ASN A 81 -9.92 -4.38 -12.76
C ASN A 81 -10.30 -5.30 -11.59
N VAL A 82 -9.68 -5.10 -10.42
CA VAL A 82 -10.02 -5.86 -9.21
C VAL A 82 -11.37 -5.42 -8.66
N ARG A 83 -11.63 -4.11 -8.62
CA ARG A 83 -12.90 -3.54 -8.16
C ARG A 83 -14.09 -4.00 -8.99
N GLU A 84 -13.92 -4.11 -10.30
CA GLU A 84 -14.95 -4.55 -11.27
C GLU A 84 -15.11 -6.08 -11.35
N ALA A 85 -14.27 -6.85 -10.65
CA ALA A 85 -14.37 -8.30 -10.67
C ALA A 85 -15.71 -8.78 -10.08
N PRO A 86 -16.52 -9.51 -10.85
CA PRO A 86 -17.84 -9.93 -10.40
C PRO A 86 -17.78 -10.97 -9.28
N THR A 87 -16.80 -11.87 -9.35
CA THR A 87 -16.55 -12.99 -8.43
C THR A 87 -15.04 -13.24 -8.31
N ASP A 88 -14.65 -14.09 -7.37
CA ASP A 88 -13.24 -14.46 -7.15
C ASP A 88 -12.31 -13.26 -6.90
N VAL A 89 -12.80 -12.28 -6.17
CA VAL A 89 -12.12 -11.01 -5.93
C VAL A 89 -10.73 -11.22 -5.30
N GLY A 90 -10.60 -12.19 -4.39
CA GLY A 90 -9.32 -12.56 -3.79
C GLY A 90 -8.29 -13.06 -4.80
N THR A 91 -8.74 -13.87 -5.77
CA THR A 91 -7.86 -14.33 -6.86
C THR A 91 -7.49 -13.17 -7.81
N ALA A 92 -8.42 -12.24 -8.06
CA ALA A 92 -8.17 -11.04 -8.86
C ALA A 92 -7.11 -10.14 -8.17
N LEU A 93 -7.23 -9.90 -6.86
CA LEU A 93 -6.22 -9.19 -6.06
C LEU A 93 -4.84 -9.83 -6.17
N LEU A 94 -4.77 -11.14 -5.94
CA LEU A 94 -3.50 -11.88 -5.99
C LEU A 94 -2.83 -11.77 -7.36
N ARG A 95 -3.60 -11.94 -8.43
CA ARG A 95 -3.10 -11.82 -9.81
C ARG A 95 -2.60 -10.42 -10.12
N ALA A 96 -3.35 -9.39 -9.72
CA ALA A 96 -2.98 -8.01 -9.96
C ALA A 96 -1.67 -7.65 -9.24
N MET A 97 -1.57 -7.93 -7.95
CA MET A 97 -0.38 -7.68 -7.15
C MET A 97 0.84 -8.43 -7.69
N GLN A 98 0.72 -9.72 -7.98
CA GLN A 98 1.81 -10.51 -8.58
C GLN A 98 2.18 -10.04 -9.99
N GLY A 99 1.22 -9.54 -10.77
CA GLY A 99 1.47 -8.96 -12.08
C GLY A 99 2.33 -7.71 -11.99
N ILE A 100 2.01 -6.81 -11.06
CA ILE A 100 2.78 -5.60 -10.79
C ILE A 100 4.18 -5.94 -10.26
N GLU A 101 4.33 -6.85 -9.30
CA GLU A 101 5.66 -7.28 -8.82
C GLU A 101 6.54 -7.82 -9.95
N ARG A 102 5.98 -8.68 -10.82
CA ARG A 102 6.72 -9.24 -11.96
C ARG A 102 7.12 -8.19 -12.99
N ALA A 103 6.32 -7.16 -13.16
CA ALA A 103 6.63 -6.07 -14.08
C ALA A 103 7.65 -5.07 -13.51
N ASN A 104 7.89 -5.11 -12.18
CA ASN A 104 8.80 -4.19 -11.47
C ASN A 104 9.74 -4.96 -10.52
N PRO A 105 10.56 -5.90 -11.03
CA PRO A 105 11.32 -6.83 -10.17
C PRO A 105 12.38 -6.13 -9.31
N ASP A 106 12.94 -5.03 -9.79
CA ASP A 106 14.03 -4.31 -9.11
C ASP A 106 13.52 -3.39 -7.98
N THR A 107 12.27 -2.95 -8.07
CA THR A 107 11.72 -1.93 -7.17
C THR A 107 10.61 -2.44 -6.26
N LEU A 108 9.81 -3.40 -6.72
CA LEU A 108 8.63 -3.89 -6.01
C LEU A 108 8.73 -5.37 -5.60
N TYR A 109 9.96 -5.92 -5.53
CA TYR A 109 10.15 -7.31 -5.13
C TYR A 109 9.52 -7.60 -3.75
N ARG A 110 8.52 -8.49 -3.72
CA ARG A 110 7.80 -8.92 -2.52
C ARG A 110 7.13 -7.78 -1.70
N VAL A 111 6.84 -6.64 -2.33
CA VAL A 111 6.22 -5.49 -1.64
C VAL A 111 4.82 -5.82 -1.11
N PHE A 112 4.10 -6.71 -1.78
CA PHE A 112 2.76 -7.13 -1.37
C PHE A 112 2.76 -8.32 -0.40
N GLY A 113 3.94 -8.82 -0.03
CA GLY A 113 4.08 -9.91 0.94
C GLY A 113 3.50 -11.25 0.45
N THR A 114 3.01 -12.04 1.40
CA THR A 114 2.53 -13.42 1.16
C THR A 114 1.08 -13.61 1.61
N ALA A 115 0.28 -12.55 1.58
CA ALA A 115 -1.11 -12.60 2.00
C ALA A 115 -1.92 -13.57 1.12
N ASP A 116 -2.65 -14.49 1.75
CA ASP A 116 -3.45 -15.51 1.08
C ASP A 116 -4.86 -14.97 0.79
N TRP A 117 -4.94 -14.06 -0.18
CA TRP A 117 -6.19 -13.43 -0.62
C TRP A 117 -7.19 -14.41 -1.21
N GLY A 118 -6.71 -15.52 -1.78
CA GLY A 118 -7.56 -16.55 -2.40
C GLY A 118 -8.27 -17.47 -1.42
N ASN A 119 -7.99 -17.36 -0.13
CA ASN A 119 -8.57 -18.24 0.89
C ASN A 119 -10.02 -17.86 1.21
N ARG A 120 -10.96 -18.60 0.64
CA ARG A 120 -12.39 -18.37 0.79
C ARG A 120 -12.95 -18.64 2.20
N GLU A 121 -12.20 -19.38 3.03
CA GLU A 121 -12.56 -19.56 4.45
C GLU A 121 -12.28 -18.28 5.26
N LYS A 122 -11.30 -17.48 4.83
CA LYS A 122 -10.95 -16.19 5.44
C LYS A 122 -11.73 -15.03 4.87
N PHE A 123 -11.99 -15.05 3.55
CA PHE A 123 -12.56 -13.93 2.83
C PHE A 123 -13.71 -14.38 1.92
N THR A 124 -14.87 -13.79 2.13
CA THR A 124 -15.94 -13.83 1.15
C THR A 124 -15.74 -12.74 0.08
N ASP A 125 -16.32 -12.92 -1.11
CA ASP A 125 -16.26 -11.88 -2.15
C ASP A 125 -16.93 -10.57 -1.69
N GLU A 126 -18.00 -10.65 -0.88
CA GLU A 126 -18.67 -9.47 -0.31
C GLU A 126 -17.74 -8.68 0.59
N LEU A 127 -17.05 -9.37 1.52
CA LEU A 127 -16.11 -8.74 2.44
C LEU A 127 -14.95 -8.05 1.69
N LEU A 128 -14.41 -8.71 0.66
CA LEU A 128 -13.34 -8.13 -0.15
C LEU A 128 -13.83 -6.95 -0.97
N LYS A 129 -15.06 -6.99 -1.50
CA LYS A 129 -15.68 -5.84 -2.18
C LYS A 129 -15.85 -4.66 -1.24
N ASP A 130 -16.38 -4.88 -0.04
CA ASP A 130 -16.53 -3.83 0.97
C ASP A 130 -15.17 -3.21 1.34
N LEU A 131 -14.13 -4.03 1.49
CA LEU A 131 -12.78 -3.58 1.76
C LEU A 131 -12.22 -2.74 0.60
N ILE A 132 -12.38 -3.19 -0.65
CA ILE A 132 -11.95 -2.47 -1.85
C ILE A 132 -12.72 -1.16 -2.01
N GLU A 133 -14.04 -1.14 -1.78
CA GLU A 133 -14.84 0.08 -1.81
C GLU A 133 -14.40 1.07 -0.72
N GLY A 134 -14.10 0.60 0.49
CA GLY A 134 -13.54 1.45 1.54
C GLY A 134 -12.25 2.16 1.11
N PHE A 135 -11.34 1.44 0.44
CA PHE A 135 -10.12 2.04 -0.13
C PHE A 135 -10.37 2.87 -1.39
N SER A 136 -11.45 2.61 -2.13
CA SER A 136 -11.80 3.35 -3.35
C SER A 136 -12.44 4.72 -3.06
N ALA A 137 -12.85 4.96 -1.81
CA ALA A 137 -13.49 6.21 -1.41
C ALA A 137 -12.54 7.44 -1.43
N PHE A 138 -11.23 7.22 -1.56
CA PHE A 138 -10.23 8.30 -1.55
C PHE A 138 -9.10 7.99 -2.53
N SER A 139 -8.42 9.04 -3.01
CA SER A 139 -7.22 8.92 -3.83
C SER A 139 -5.97 8.95 -2.95
N LEU A 140 -4.99 8.11 -3.30
CA LEU A 140 -3.65 8.08 -2.73
C LEU A 140 -2.58 8.57 -3.70
N GLY A 141 -2.97 9.23 -4.81
CA GLY A 141 -2.06 9.83 -5.78
C GLY A 141 -1.19 10.95 -5.18
N ASN A 142 -0.18 11.40 -5.92
CA ASN A 142 0.74 12.46 -5.47
C ASN A 142 0.03 13.79 -5.28
N ASN A 143 -0.98 14.07 -6.13
CA ASN A 143 -1.77 15.30 -6.09
C ASN A 143 -2.78 15.32 -4.93
N ALA A 144 -3.19 14.13 -4.45
CA ALA A 144 -4.14 13.98 -3.35
C ALA A 144 -3.45 13.89 -1.99
N VAL A 145 -2.30 13.19 -1.92
CA VAL A 145 -1.60 12.88 -0.66
C VAL A 145 -0.09 13.05 -0.86
N SER A 146 0.51 13.96 -0.10
CA SER A 146 1.98 14.10 -0.12
C SER A 146 2.66 12.86 0.48
N THR A 147 3.94 12.66 0.14
CA THR A 147 4.75 11.54 0.63
C THR A 147 4.81 11.52 2.16
N ASP A 148 4.92 12.68 2.80
CA ASP A 148 4.99 12.80 4.27
C ASP A 148 3.68 12.37 4.92
N VAL A 149 2.53 12.80 4.36
CA VAL A 149 1.20 12.42 4.86
C VAL A 149 0.98 10.92 4.73
N LEU A 150 1.41 10.32 3.62
CA LEU A 150 1.32 8.87 3.41
C LEU A 150 2.23 8.12 4.40
N GLY A 151 3.46 8.60 4.61
CA GLY A 151 4.39 8.04 5.60
C GLY A 151 3.81 8.05 7.01
N ASP A 152 3.22 9.17 7.42
CA ASP A 152 2.56 9.31 8.73
C ASP A 152 1.34 8.39 8.88
N ALA A 153 0.55 8.22 7.81
CA ALA A 153 -0.58 7.30 7.81
C ALA A 153 -0.14 5.83 7.90
N TYR A 154 0.94 5.47 7.20
CA TYR A 154 1.56 4.15 7.31
C TYR A 154 2.06 3.87 8.73
N GLU A 155 2.82 4.79 9.34
CA GLU A 155 3.28 4.65 10.72
C GLU A 155 2.12 4.53 11.71
N TYR A 156 1.06 5.31 11.52
CA TYR A 156 -0.16 5.21 12.34
C TYR A 156 -0.77 3.81 12.28
N LEU A 157 -0.92 3.24 11.08
CA LEU A 157 -1.45 1.89 10.91
C LEU A 157 -0.54 0.84 11.58
N VAL A 158 0.78 0.93 11.35
CA VAL A 158 1.76 0.03 11.97
C VAL A 158 1.67 0.13 13.50
N GLY A 159 1.56 1.34 14.06
CA GLY A 159 1.37 1.57 15.48
C GLY A 159 0.08 0.94 16.01
N LYS A 160 -1.05 1.12 15.30
CA LYS A 160 -2.34 0.52 15.67
C LYS A 160 -2.29 -1.01 15.66
N PHE A 161 -1.66 -1.61 14.66
CA PHE A 161 -1.49 -3.06 14.59
C PHE A 161 -0.52 -3.58 15.66
N ALA A 162 0.53 -2.83 15.99
CA ALA A 162 1.44 -3.17 17.07
C ALA A 162 0.73 -3.19 18.43
N ASP A 163 -0.16 -2.23 18.71
CA ASP A 163 -0.93 -2.16 19.95
C ASP A 163 -1.87 -3.37 20.11
N VAL A 164 -2.43 -3.87 19.02
CA VAL A 164 -3.22 -5.10 19.01
C VAL A 164 -2.34 -6.32 19.35
N THR A 165 -1.15 -6.38 18.75
CA THR A 165 -0.19 -7.48 18.96
C THR A 165 0.43 -7.47 20.36
N ARG A 166 0.67 -6.29 20.95
CA ARG A 166 1.24 -6.14 22.32
C ARG A 166 0.43 -6.81 23.41
N ARG A 167 -0.89 -6.93 23.23
CA ARG A 167 -1.75 -7.65 24.20
C ARG A 167 -1.47 -9.15 24.20
N ASN A 168 -0.88 -9.69 23.13
CA ASN A 168 -0.68 -11.12 22.92
C ASN A 168 0.78 -11.59 22.94
N LYS A 169 1.77 -10.68 22.77
CA LYS A 169 3.20 -11.01 22.76
C LYS A 169 3.98 -10.03 23.60
N ALA A 170 4.40 -10.44 24.78
CA ALA A 170 5.32 -9.66 25.62
C ALA A 170 6.71 -9.68 24.97
N GLY A 171 7.26 -8.52 24.58
CA GLY A 171 8.66 -8.36 24.24
C GLY A 171 9.01 -7.67 22.92
N GLU A 172 8.08 -7.47 21.99
CA GLU A 172 8.34 -6.67 20.80
C GLU A 172 7.94 -5.20 21.04
N PHE A 173 8.92 -4.31 21.19
CA PHE A 173 8.68 -2.89 21.41
C PHE A 173 8.97 -2.10 20.14
N TYR A 174 7.98 -1.35 19.66
CA TYR A 174 8.18 -0.31 18.66
C TYR A 174 9.01 0.82 19.28
N THR A 175 10.11 1.19 18.64
CA THR A 175 10.96 2.29 19.13
C THR A 175 10.17 3.60 19.12
N PRO A 176 10.03 4.30 20.24
CA PRO A 176 9.30 5.56 20.29
C PRO A 176 9.84 6.59 19.28
N ARG A 177 8.93 7.31 18.61
CA ARG A 177 9.28 8.29 17.57
C ARG A 177 10.27 9.35 18.05
N SER A 178 10.19 9.77 19.33
CA SER A 178 11.14 10.68 19.96
C SER A 178 12.57 10.13 20.01
N VAL A 179 12.71 8.82 20.24
CA VAL A 179 14.02 8.15 20.25
C VAL A 179 14.57 8.03 18.83
N VAL A 180 13.73 7.65 17.86
CA VAL A 180 14.11 7.60 16.44
C VAL A 180 14.57 8.97 15.97
N ARG A 181 13.81 10.02 16.28
CA ARG A 181 14.17 11.40 15.92
C ARG A 181 15.52 11.81 16.53
N MET A 182 15.72 11.54 17.81
CA MET A 182 17.00 11.80 18.48
C MET A 182 18.15 11.07 17.76
N MET A 183 17.96 9.80 17.41
CA MET A 183 18.99 9.02 16.70
C MET A 183 19.29 9.61 15.32
N VAL A 184 18.27 10.00 14.56
CA VAL A 184 18.45 10.64 13.25
C VAL A 184 19.17 11.98 13.37
N GLU A 185 18.81 12.82 14.34
CA GLU A 185 19.47 14.09 14.61
C GLU A 185 20.94 13.91 15.04
N MET A 186 21.25 12.85 15.80
CA MET A 186 22.63 12.53 16.22
C MET A 186 23.47 11.98 15.08
N LEU A 187 22.90 11.18 14.19
CA LEU A 187 23.60 10.56 13.06
C LEU A 187 23.75 11.51 11.87
N ASP A 188 22.86 12.51 11.78
CA ASP A 188 22.82 13.49 10.68
C ASP A 188 23.04 12.87 9.29
N PRO A 189 22.25 11.81 8.90
CA PRO A 189 22.47 11.10 7.66
C PRO A 189 22.29 12.04 6.46
N LYS A 190 23.19 11.93 5.48
CA LYS A 190 23.12 12.69 4.23
C LYS A 190 22.59 11.81 3.10
N GLU A 191 22.04 12.46 2.09
CA GLU A 191 21.65 11.77 0.86
C GLU A 191 22.87 11.01 0.28
N GLY A 192 22.68 9.71 0.00
CA GLY A 192 23.77 8.83 -0.47
C GLY A 192 24.56 8.11 0.61
N ASP A 193 24.29 8.36 1.90
CA ASP A 193 24.88 7.57 2.98
C ASP A 193 24.34 6.14 2.93
N VAL A 194 25.26 5.18 2.79
CA VAL A 194 24.93 3.75 2.81
C VAL A 194 25.19 3.18 4.19
N PRO A 195 24.18 2.64 4.90
CA PRO A 195 24.40 2.01 6.19
C PRO A 195 25.46 0.91 6.13
N PRO A 196 26.34 0.79 7.14
CA PRO A 196 27.45 -0.19 7.14
C PRO A 196 27.00 -1.64 6.93
N LEU A 197 25.80 -1.98 7.36
CA LEU A 197 25.22 -3.33 7.24
C LEU A 197 24.90 -3.74 5.81
N ILE A 198 24.75 -2.79 4.87
CA ILE A 198 24.45 -3.08 3.46
C ILE A 198 25.75 -3.25 2.64
N ARG A 199 26.89 -2.75 3.15
CA ARG A 199 28.19 -2.86 2.44
C ARG A 199 28.75 -4.27 2.36
N HIS A 200 28.23 -5.21 3.14
CA HIS A 200 28.69 -6.60 3.18
C HIS A 200 27.76 -7.61 2.49
N ALA A 201 26.69 -7.14 1.83
CA ALA A 201 25.72 -7.99 1.13
C ALA A 201 25.81 -7.90 -0.39
N ALA A 202 26.90 -7.33 -0.93
CA ALA A 202 27.17 -7.27 -2.38
C ALA A 202 28.26 -8.27 -2.77
#